data_e2297ed396669069d2fb7119b1e4c603
#
_entry.id   e2297ed396669069d2fb7119b1e4c603
#
_cell.length_a   1.000
_cell.length_b   1.000
_cell.length_c   1.000
_cell.angle_alpha   90.00
_cell.angle_beta   90.00
_cell.angle_gamma   90.00
#
_symmetry.space_group_name_H-M   'P 1'
#
loop_
_entity.id
_entity.type
_entity.pdbx_description
1 polymer ?
#
loop_
_entity_poly.entity_id
_entity_poly.type
_entity_poly.pdbx_seq_one_letter_code
_entity_poly.pdbx_strand_id
1 'polypeptide(L)'
;MPTVAQPSRKERRDAARRERVEREAALAAAGARRRRLSRLGAVLAAAAAIVAVLVAVSASGSGTKTASRTAVAGTSQTAATLSGIPQHGLTLGSAKAPVRVIEFADLQCPFCRDYSLSSMPQLIRDYVRPGKVRMEFRSLAFIGPDSVSAARVAQAAAQQNKLWNFVDLAYHNQGKENSGWATDAVLRRLAGAVPGLDVNRAFAARDSAAVTAQLNAANALANAKGVQSTPTFLVGRGSSLKAVDAAGLPAAIKAAVGP
;
A
#
# COMPACT_ATOMS: atom_id res chain seq x y z
N MET A 1 37.52 37.16 65.84
CA MET A 1 37.56 36.93 64.38
C MET A 1 37.88 35.47 64.17
N PRO A 2 37.08 34.62 63.49
CA PRO A 2 37.38 33.20 63.24
C PRO A 2 38.45 33.09 62.14
N THR A 3 39.55 32.41 62.46
CA THR A 3 40.63 32.12 61.53
C THR A 3 40.15 31.03 60.53
N VAL A 4 40.01 31.41 59.27
CA VAL A 4 39.68 30.48 58.21
C VAL A 4 40.89 29.57 57.96
N ALA A 5 40.74 28.27 58.25
CA ALA A 5 41.80 27.29 58.06
C ALA A 5 42.12 27.16 56.55
N GLN A 6 43.41 27.25 56.19
CA GLN A 6 43.82 27.07 54.78
C GLN A 6 43.70 25.62 54.36
N PRO A 7 43.16 25.35 53.17
CA PRO A 7 42.98 23.98 52.71
C PRO A 7 44.32 23.24 52.51
N SER A 8 44.34 21.98 52.88
CA SER A 8 45.52 21.11 52.79
C SER A 8 45.99 20.96 51.33
N ARG A 9 47.29 20.56 51.15
CA ARG A 9 47.88 20.28 49.81
C ARG A 9 47.06 19.26 49.01
N LYS A 10 46.44 18.30 49.67
CA LYS A 10 45.59 17.26 49.05
C LYS A 10 44.31 17.84 48.53
N GLU A 11 43.64 18.64 49.35
CA GLU A 11 42.38 19.32 48.97
C GLU A 11 42.56 20.26 47.76
N ARG A 12 43.68 21.01 47.73
CA ARG A 12 43.98 21.88 46.56
C ARG A 12 44.22 21.07 45.28
N ARG A 13 44.89 19.92 45.38
CA ARG A 13 45.13 19.02 44.24
C ARG A 13 43.81 18.41 43.75
N ASP A 14 42.94 17.98 44.65
CA ASP A 14 41.65 17.36 44.31
C ASP A 14 40.70 18.42 43.71
N ALA A 15 40.71 19.64 44.19
CA ALA A 15 39.96 20.77 43.63
C ALA A 15 40.43 21.09 42.20
N ALA A 16 41.74 21.21 41.99
CA ALA A 16 42.31 21.47 40.67
C ALA A 16 42.03 20.34 39.65
N ARG A 17 41.99 19.08 40.12
CA ARG A 17 41.64 17.94 39.30
C ARG A 17 40.16 17.96 38.90
N ARG A 18 39.25 18.29 39.83
CA ARG A 18 37.82 18.44 39.54
C ARG A 18 37.58 19.53 38.52
N GLU A 19 38.21 20.71 38.73
CA GLU A 19 38.07 21.84 37.80
C GLU A 19 38.56 21.51 36.39
N ARG A 20 39.65 20.74 36.24
CA ARG A 20 40.10 20.23 34.92
C ARG A 20 39.08 19.33 34.28
N VAL A 21 38.55 18.35 35.01
CA VAL A 21 37.55 17.37 34.48
C VAL A 21 36.28 18.12 34.07
N GLU A 22 35.83 19.09 34.85
CA GLU A 22 34.66 19.90 34.52
C GLU A 22 34.88 20.75 33.26
N ARG A 23 36.06 21.36 33.11
CA ARG A 23 36.41 22.11 31.90
C ARG A 23 36.50 21.23 30.67
N GLU A 24 37.11 20.05 30.77
CA GLU A 24 37.19 19.08 29.68
C GLU A 24 35.80 18.59 29.29
N ALA A 25 34.93 18.28 30.25
CA ALA A 25 33.55 17.88 30.00
C ALA A 25 32.72 18.98 29.31
N ALA A 26 32.88 20.22 29.74
CA ALA A 26 32.21 21.39 29.15
C ALA A 26 32.66 21.62 27.69
N LEU A 27 33.96 21.50 27.41
CA LEU A 27 34.51 21.62 26.05
C LEU A 27 34.02 20.47 25.15
N ALA A 28 33.99 19.25 25.68
CA ALA A 28 33.47 18.09 24.94
C ALA A 28 31.97 18.23 24.60
N ALA A 29 31.17 18.71 25.57
CA ALA A 29 29.75 18.96 25.36
C ALA A 29 29.49 20.07 24.32
N ALA A 30 30.28 21.19 24.39
CA ALA A 30 30.19 22.24 23.39
C ALA A 30 30.57 21.76 21.98
N GLY A 31 31.62 20.93 21.87
CA GLY A 31 32.02 20.30 20.61
C GLY A 31 30.98 19.34 20.04
N ALA A 32 30.35 18.54 20.90
CA ALA A 32 29.28 17.64 20.50
C ALA A 32 28.03 18.40 19.99
N ARG A 33 27.65 19.47 20.68
CA ARG A 33 26.55 20.36 20.28
C ARG A 33 26.81 21.02 18.92
N ARG A 34 28.03 21.54 18.70
CA ARG A 34 28.43 22.15 17.44
C ARG A 34 28.38 21.13 16.27
N ARG A 35 28.86 19.88 16.49
CA ARG A 35 28.79 18.81 15.50
C ARG A 35 27.34 18.37 15.19
N ARG A 36 26.44 18.37 16.19
CA ARG A 36 25.00 18.09 15.95
C ARG A 36 24.35 19.18 15.12
N LEU A 37 24.61 20.46 15.44
CA LEU A 37 24.06 21.59 14.70
C LEU A 37 24.58 21.63 13.25
N SER A 38 25.88 21.34 13.01
CA SER A 38 26.43 21.28 11.66
C SER A 38 25.86 20.12 10.83
N ARG A 39 25.59 18.96 11.45
CA ARG A 39 24.92 17.83 10.76
C ARG A 39 23.47 18.15 10.42
N LEU A 40 22.73 18.77 11.32
CA LEU A 40 21.35 19.24 11.06
C LEU A 40 21.33 20.28 9.94
N GLY A 41 22.27 21.22 9.94
CA GLY A 41 22.42 22.23 8.88
C GLY A 41 22.72 21.58 7.51
N ALA A 42 23.60 20.57 7.48
CA ALA A 42 23.90 19.83 6.25
C ALA A 42 22.70 19.05 5.70
N VAL A 43 21.90 18.40 6.60
CA VAL A 43 20.69 17.68 6.20
C VAL A 43 19.63 18.65 5.66
N LEU A 44 19.45 19.81 6.32
CA LEU A 44 18.50 20.83 5.84
C LEU A 44 18.94 21.43 4.49
N ALA A 45 20.23 21.67 4.30
CA ALA A 45 20.77 22.15 3.03
C ALA A 45 20.59 21.10 1.91
N ALA A 46 20.82 19.82 2.18
CA ALA A 46 20.56 18.74 1.23
C ALA A 46 19.06 18.61 0.90
N ALA A 47 18.17 18.71 1.89
CA ALA A 47 16.75 18.71 1.66
C ALA A 47 16.29 19.91 0.81
N ALA A 48 16.81 21.11 1.08
CA ALA A 48 16.52 22.31 0.29
C ALA A 48 17.02 22.17 -1.16
N ALA A 49 18.20 21.57 -1.36
CA ALA A 49 18.73 21.31 -2.71
C ALA A 49 17.87 20.30 -3.48
N ILE A 50 17.37 19.23 -2.82
CA ILE A 50 16.45 18.27 -3.42
C ILE A 50 15.13 18.94 -3.80
N VAL A 51 14.57 19.78 -2.94
CA VAL A 51 13.36 20.54 -3.24
C VAL A 51 13.58 21.50 -4.41
N ALA A 52 14.73 22.19 -4.46
CA ALA A 52 15.06 23.09 -5.56
C ALA A 52 15.22 22.34 -6.89
N VAL A 53 15.83 21.15 -6.90
CA VAL A 53 15.94 20.28 -8.07
C VAL A 53 14.56 19.79 -8.51
N LEU A 54 13.69 19.37 -7.57
CA LEU A 54 12.33 18.95 -7.87
C LEU A 54 11.49 20.09 -8.46
N VAL A 55 11.63 21.30 -7.94
CA VAL A 55 10.97 22.51 -8.48
C VAL A 55 11.53 22.86 -9.87
N ALA A 56 12.85 22.79 -10.07
CA ALA A 56 13.47 23.08 -11.37
C ALA A 56 13.10 22.04 -12.45
N VAL A 57 13.03 20.75 -12.10
CA VAL A 57 12.56 19.69 -13.02
C VAL A 57 11.06 19.87 -13.33
N SER A 58 10.26 20.31 -12.36
CA SER A 58 8.84 20.64 -12.59
C SER A 58 8.64 21.87 -13.47
N ALA A 59 9.59 22.83 -13.46
CA ALA A 59 9.52 24.06 -14.27
C ALA A 59 10.05 23.87 -15.69
N SER A 60 10.90 22.86 -15.95
CA SER A 60 11.49 22.61 -17.28
C SER A 60 10.63 21.69 -18.16
N GLY A 61 9.58 21.11 -17.64
CA GLY A 61 8.60 20.32 -18.37
C GLY A 61 7.46 21.20 -18.90
N SER A 62 7.71 22.03 -19.90
CA SER A 62 6.67 22.74 -20.65
C SER A 62 5.78 21.75 -21.40
N GLY A 63 4.72 21.38 -20.75
CA GLY A 63 3.62 20.61 -21.29
C GLY A 63 2.52 20.58 -20.24
N THR A 64 1.91 21.74 -19.96
CA THR A 64 0.73 21.85 -19.12
C THR A 64 -0.42 21.11 -19.80
N LYS A 65 -0.41 19.75 -19.70
CA LYS A 65 -1.67 19.03 -19.72
C LYS A 65 -2.32 19.39 -18.39
N THR A 66 -3.22 20.36 -18.41
CA THR A 66 -4.24 20.52 -17.39
C THR A 66 -4.93 19.16 -17.31
N ALA A 67 -4.43 18.29 -16.40
CA ALA A 67 -5.08 17.02 -16.12
C ALA A 67 -6.46 17.41 -15.62
N SER A 68 -7.45 17.30 -16.51
CA SER A 68 -8.83 17.52 -16.18
C SER A 68 -9.10 16.76 -14.88
N ARG A 69 -9.64 17.42 -13.85
CA ARG A 69 -10.06 16.81 -12.57
C ARG A 69 -11.05 15.65 -12.74
N THR A 70 -11.39 15.32 -13.98
CA THR A 70 -12.28 14.24 -14.42
C THR A 70 -11.55 13.00 -14.94
N ALA A 71 -10.26 13.07 -15.24
CA ALA A 71 -9.52 11.92 -15.75
C ALA A 71 -9.29 10.86 -14.65
N VAL A 72 -9.57 9.59 -14.97
CA VAL A 72 -9.30 8.44 -14.11
C VAL A 72 -7.85 8.03 -14.32
N ALA A 73 -7.07 8.04 -13.25
CA ALA A 73 -5.68 7.57 -13.28
C ALA A 73 -5.61 6.06 -13.51
N GLY A 74 -4.53 5.59 -14.14
CA GLY A 74 -4.24 4.16 -14.27
C GLY A 74 -4.93 3.44 -15.41
N THR A 75 -5.75 4.09 -16.24
CA THR A 75 -6.51 3.40 -17.30
C THR A 75 -5.62 2.65 -18.30
N SER A 76 -4.52 3.25 -18.73
CA SER A 76 -3.56 2.60 -19.63
C SER A 76 -2.77 1.48 -18.95
N GLN A 77 -2.38 1.66 -17.68
CA GLN A 77 -1.69 0.67 -16.88
C GLN A 77 -2.58 -0.55 -16.60
N THR A 78 -3.83 -0.32 -16.20
CA THR A 78 -4.85 -1.37 -16.02
C THR A 78 -5.05 -2.17 -17.31
N ALA A 79 -5.18 -1.47 -18.45
CA ALA A 79 -5.31 -2.13 -19.75
C ALA A 79 -4.06 -2.96 -20.10
N ALA A 80 -2.86 -2.42 -19.91
CA ALA A 80 -1.61 -3.14 -20.17
C ALA A 80 -1.47 -4.39 -19.29
N THR A 81 -1.87 -4.31 -18.02
CA THR A 81 -1.77 -5.41 -17.06
C THR A 81 -2.80 -6.50 -17.32
N LEU A 82 -4.06 -6.15 -17.62
CA LEU A 82 -5.18 -7.08 -17.58
C LEU A 82 -5.74 -7.48 -18.96
N SER A 83 -5.41 -6.77 -20.05
CA SER A 83 -5.95 -7.09 -21.36
C SER A 83 -5.60 -8.51 -21.82
N GLY A 84 -6.57 -9.21 -22.41
CA GLY A 84 -6.40 -10.57 -22.90
C GLY A 84 -6.37 -11.66 -21.83
N ILE A 85 -6.48 -11.32 -20.54
CA ILE A 85 -6.57 -12.30 -19.45
C ILE A 85 -8.04 -12.57 -19.15
N PRO A 86 -8.50 -13.84 -19.15
CA PRO A 86 -9.87 -14.17 -18.80
C PRO A 86 -10.25 -13.73 -17.39
N GLN A 87 -11.45 -13.18 -17.22
CA GLN A 87 -12.03 -12.88 -15.92
C GLN A 87 -13.40 -13.57 -15.80
N HIS A 88 -13.65 -14.23 -14.68
CA HIS A 88 -14.91 -14.89 -14.36
C HIS A 88 -15.28 -14.60 -12.90
N GLY A 89 -16.26 -13.73 -12.70
CA GLY A 89 -16.66 -13.29 -11.36
C GLY A 89 -15.47 -12.71 -10.59
N LEU A 90 -15.05 -13.37 -9.54
CA LEU A 90 -13.93 -12.96 -8.69
C LEU A 90 -12.55 -13.37 -9.23
N THR A 91 -12.51 -14.21 -10.26
CA THR A 91 -11.30 -14.88 -10.72
C THR A 91 -10.67 -14.17 -11.91
N LEU A 92 -9.35 -14.03 -11.91
CA LEU A 92 -8.48 -13.61 -12.99
C LEU A 92 -7.60 -14.78 -13.43
N GLY A 93 -7.52 -15.01 -14.73
CA GLY A 93 -6.69 -16.06 -15.32
C GLY A 93 -7.47 -17.31 -15.72
N SER A 94 -6.75 -18.32 -16.20
CA SER A 94 -7.33 -19.56 -16.70
C SER A 94 -7.98 -20.39 -15.60
N ALA A 95 -9.21 -20.83 -15.80
CA ALA A 95 -9.87 -21.78 -14.90
C ALA A 95 -9.09 -23.11 -14.77
N LYS A 96 -8.26 -23.46 -15.77
CA LYS A 96 -7.41 -24.67 -15.78
C LYS A 96 -6.07 -24.48 -15.07
N ALA A 97 -5.75 -23.26 -14.60
CA ALA A 97 -4.50 -22.99 -13.89
C ALA A 97 -4.36 -23.88 -12.65
N PRO A 98 -3.23 -24.61 -12.50
CA PRO A 98 -3.07 -25.59 -11.43
C PRO A 98 -2.90 -24.95 -10.05
N VAL A 99 -2.37 -23.73 -9.99
CA VAL A 99 -2.15 -23.01 -8.75
C VAL A 99 -3.24 -21.95 -8.58
N ARG A 100 -3.77 -21.86 -7.36
CA ARG A 100 -4.76 -20.87 -6.96
C ARG A 100 -4.14 -19.92 -5.95
N VAL A 101 -4.34 -18.63 -6.16
CA VAL A 101 -4.04 -17.57 -5.22
C VAL A 101 -5.35 -16.85 -4.88
N ILE A 102 -5.68 -16.76 -3.58
CA ILE A 102 -6.78 -15.93 -3.10
C ILE A 102 -6.17 -14.73 -2.42
N GLU A 103 -6.52 -13.55 -2.86
CA GLU A 103 -6.13 -12.28 -2.25
C GLU A 103 -7.27 -11.76 -1.39
N PHE A 104 -7.01 -11.54 -0.11
CA PHE A 104 -7.87 -10.78 0.78
C PHE A 104 -7.36 -9.36 0.86
N ALA A 105 -8.19 -8.41 0.45
CA ALA A 105 -7.79 -7.00 0.37
C ALA A 105 -8.95 -6.05 0.67
N ASP A 106 -8.61 -4.85 1.14
CA ASP A 106 -9.53 -3.75 1.35
C ASP A 106 -9.19 -2.62 0.38
N LEU A 107 -10.20 -2.05 -0.28
CA LEU A 107 -10.01 -0.98 -1.27
C LEU A 107 -9.61 0.37 -0.64
N GLN A 108 -9.62 0.49 0.69
CA GLN A 108 -9.05 1.63 1.41
C GLN A 108 -7.63 1.35 1.93
N CYS A 109 -7.18 0.09 2.00
CA CYS A 109 -5.89 -0.28 2.57
C CYS A 109 -4.73 0.24 1.71
N PRO A 110 -3.82 1.10 2.25
CA PRO A 110 -2.68 1.62 1.50
C PRO A 110 -1.67 0.52 1.15
N PHE A 111 -1.48 -0.47 2.02
CA PHE A 111 -0.60 -1.61 1.73
C PHE A 111 -1.14 -2.51 0.61
N CYS A 112 -2.47 -2.66 0.50
CA CYS A 112 -3.11 -3.35 -0.62
C CYS A 112 -2.87 -2.60 -1.93
N ARG A 113 -3.06 -1.28 -1.92
CA ARG A 113 -2.76 -0.41 -3.05
C ARG A 113 -1.31 -0.53 -3.47
N ASP A 114 -0.38 -0.36 -2.54
CA ASP A 114 1.05 -0.39 -2.83
C ASP A 114 1.47 -1.73 -3.43
N TYR A 115 0.96 -2.85 -2.89
CA TYR A 115 1.20 -4.18 -3.46
C TYR A 115 0.57 -4.33 -4.85
N SER A 116 -0.68 -3.91 -5.01
CA SER A 116 -1.43 -4.02 -6.28
C SER A 116 -0.76 -3.25 -7.41
N LEU A 117 -0.21 -2.06 -7.12
CA LEU A 117 0.40 -1.20 -8.13
C LEU A 117 1.89 -1.48 -8.37
N SER A 118 2.61 -2.06 -7.42
CA SER A 118 4.05 -2.32 -7.55
C SER A 118 4.39 -3.76 -7.94
N SER A 119 3.82 -4.74 -7.25
CA SER A 119 4.23 -6.15 -7.33
C SER A 119 3.27 -7.01 -8.16
N MET A 120 1.96 -6.71 -8.10
CA MET A 120 0.94 -7.47 -8.79
C MET A 120 1.12 -7.52 -10.32
N PRO A 121 1.50 -6.44 -11.02
CA PRO A 121 1.70 -6.47 -12.47
C PRO A 121 2.76 -7.49 -12.91
N GLN A 122 3.83 -7.64 -12.13
CA GLN A 122 4.85 -8.65 -12.40
C GLN A 122 4.32 -10.08 -12.19
N LEU A 123 3.62 -10.31 -11.07
CA LEU A 123 2.99 -11.60 -10.79
C LEU A 123 2.02 -12.02 -11.89
N ILE A 124 1.18 -11.08 -12.33
CA ILE A 124 0.21 -11.33 -13.41
C ILE A 124 0.93 -11.70 -14.70
N ARG A 125 1.98 -10.96 -15.07
CA ARG A 125 2.76 -11.22 -16.29
C ARG A 125 3.43 -12.59 -16.25
N ASP A 126 4.05 -12.94 -15.11
CA ASP A 126 4.95 -14.09 -15.02
C ASP A 126 4.20 -15.41 -14.72
N TYR A 127 3.01 -15.32 -14.11
CA TYR A 127 2.28 -16.52 -13.66
C TYR A 127 0.82 -16.60 -14.11
N VAL A 128 0.07 -15.49 -14.10
CA VAL A 128 -1.35 -15.53 -14.45
C VAL A 128 -1.55 -15.57 -15.95
N ARG A 129 -0.87 -14.68 -16.67
CA ARG A 129 -0.95 -14.59 -18.14
C ARG A 129 -0.53 -15.90 -18.84
N PRO A 130 0.54 -16.60 -18.43
CA PRO A 130 0.89 -17.91 -18.99
C PRO A 130 0.01 -19.06 -18.49
N GLY A 131 -0.99 -18.80 -17.65
CA GLY A 131 -1.94 -19.82 -17.18
C GLY A 131 -1.40 -20.75 -16.08
N LYS A 132 -0.30 -20.40 -15.42
CA LYS A 132 0.27 -21.19 -14.30
C LYS A 132 -0.50 -20.96 -13.00
N VAL A 133 -1.03 -19.75 -12.81
CA VAL A 133 -1.77 -19.30 -11.63
C VAL A 133 -3.10 -18.69 -12.06
N ARG A 134 -4.15 -18.96 -11.27
CA ARG A 134 -5.37 -18.14 -11.26
C ARG A 134 -5.48 -17.41 -9.94
N MET A 135 -5.91 -16.18 -10.00
CA MET A 135 -6.12 -15.35 -8.82
C MET A 135 -7.59 -15.18 -8.52
N GLU A 136 -7.93 -15.03 -7.25
CA GLU A 136 -9.29 -14.75 -6.80
C GLU A 136 -9.23 -13.61 -5.80
N PHE A 137 -10.01 -12.55 -6.02
CA PHE A 137 -10.08 -11.40 -5.14
C PHE A 137 -11.23 -11.54 -4.13
N ARG A 138 -10.95 -11.34 -2.86
CA ARG A 138 -11.89 -11.36 -1.75
C ARG A 138 -11.86 -10.03 -1.00
N SER A 139 -12.90 -9.22 -1.19
CA SER A 139 -13.02 -7.95 -0.47
C SER A 139 -13.24 -8.18 1.02
N LEU A 140 -12.34 -7.64 1.84
CA LEU A 140 -12.54 -7.47 3.29
C LEU A 140 -12.74 -5.98 3.56
N ALA A 141 -14.00 -5.57 3.72
CA ALA A 141 -14.36 -4.16 3.87
C ALA A 141 -14.49 -3.80 5.36
N PHE A 142 -13.35 -3.71 6.07
CA PHE A 142 -13.34 -3.53 7.53
C PHE A 142 -12.74 -2.19 8.01
N ILE A 143 -12.05 -1.42 7.14
CA ILE A 143 -11.41 -0.16 7.54
C ILE A 143 -12.48 0.91 7.82
N GLY A 144 -13.57 0.95 7.02
CA GLY A 144 -14.64 1.92 7.24
C GLY A 144 -15.68 1.98 6.13
N PRO A 145 -16.56 3.00 6.15
CA PRO A 145 -17.67 3.13 5.19
C PRO A 145 -17.22 3.18 3.73
N ASP A 146 -16.10 3.84 3.44
CA ASP A 146 -15.53 3.91 2.08
C ASP A 146 -15.15 2.50 1.57
N SER A 147 -14.63 1.61 2.44
CA SER A 147 -14.35 0.21 2.10
C SER A 147 -15.62 -0.51 1.66
N VAL A 148 -16.70 -0.35 2.42
CA VAL A 148 -17.99 -1.00 2.13
C VAL A 148 -18.55 -0.50 0.81
N SER A 149 -18.54 0.82 0.57
CA SER A 149 -19.04 1.42 -0.67
C SER A 149 -18.27 0.93 -1.89
N ALA A 150 -16.92 0.95 -1.82
CA ALA A 150 -16.06 0.50 -2.91
C ALA A 150 -16.17 -1.01 -3.15
N ALA A 151 -16.20 -1.83 -2.09
CA ALA A 151 -16.33 -3.28 -2.20
C ALA A 151 -17.65 -3.69 -2.84
N ARG A 152 -18.77 -3.05 -2.52
CA ARG A 152 -20.07 -3.32 -3.11
C ARG A 152 -20.07 -3.09 -4.63
N VAL A 153 -19.48 -1.99 -5.09
CA VAL A 153 -19.35 -1.71 -6.54
C VAL A 153 -18.39 -2.71 -7.20
N ALA A 154 -17.28 -3.06 -6.55
CA ALA A 154 -16.36 -4.07 -7.04
C ALA A 154 -17.03 -5.44 -7.22
N GLN A 155 -17.84 -5.88 -6.23
CA GLN A 155 -18.59 -7.14 -6.32
C GLN A 155 -19.68 -7.09 -7.40
N ALA A 156 -20.33 -5.94 -7.60
CA ALA A 156 -21.26 -5.76 -8.71
C ALA A 156 -20.56 -5.79 -10.08
N ALA A 157 -19.35 -5.24 -10.18
CA ALA A 157 -18.50 -5.38 -11.38
C ALA A 157 -18.08 -6.83 -11.63
N ALA A 158 -17.90 -7.65 -10.57
CA ALA A 158 -17.63 -9.08 -10.69
C ALA A 158 -18.75 -9.82 -11.44
N GLN A 159 -20.01 -9.44 -11.26
CA GLN A 159 -21.15 -10.04 -11.98
C GLN A 159 -21.11 -9.79 -13.50
N GLN A 160 -20.27 -8.84 -13.93
CA GLN A 160 -20.00 -8.51 -15.32
C GLN A 160 -18.60 -8.93 -15.78
N ASN A 161 -17.87 -9.70 -14.96
CA ASN A 161 -16.49 -10.14 -15.22
C ASN A 161 -15.51 -8.95 -15.38
N LYS A 162 -15.72 -7.89 -14.59
CA LYS A 162 -14.94 -6.65 -14.63
C LYS A 162 -14.36 -6.26 -13.27
N LEU A 163 -14.36 -7.19 -12.31
CA LEU A 163 -13.85 -6.95 -10.95
C LEU A 163 -12.41 -6.41 -10.96
N TRP A 164 -11.51 -7.13 -11.62
CA TRP A 164 -10.07 -6.83 -11.57
C TRP A 164 -9.74 -5.49 -12.23
N ASN A 165 -10.44 -5.13 -13.31
CA ASN A 165 -10.31 -3.81 -13.91
C ASN A 165 -10.78 -2.70 -12.97
N PHE A 166 -11.91 -2.91 -12.27
CA PHE A 166 -12.43 -1.93 -11.33
C PHE A 166 -11.52 -1.79 -10.10
N VAL A 167 -11.05 -2.90 -9.54
CA VAL A 167 -10.16 -2.93 -8.36
C VAL A 167 -8.84 -2.22 -8.65
N ASP A 168 -8.21 -2.52 -9.79
CA ASP A 168 -6.96 -1.89 -10.19
C ASP A 168 -7.11 -0.37 -10.38
N LEU A 169 -8.19 0.07 -11.06
CA LEU A 169 -8.50 1.50 -11.17
C LEU A 169 -8.83 2.15 -9.83
N ALA A 170 -9.50 1.43 -8.93
CA ALA A 170 -9.78 1.93 -7.58
C ALA A 170 -8.48 2.19 -6.80
N TYR A 171 -7.50 1.30 -6.88
CA TYR A 171 -6.20 1.50 -6.26
C TYR A 171 -5.41 2.65 -6.88
N HIS A 172 -5.44 2.82 -8.20
CA HIS A 172 -4.82 3.99 -8.85
C HIS A 172 -5.43 5.33 -8.41
N ASN A 173 -6.68 5.33 -7.95
CA ASN A 173 -7.43 6.53 -7.55
C ASN A 173 -7.83 6.52 -6.08
N GLN A 174 -7.23 5.65 -5.26
CA GLN A 174 -7.53 5.51 -3.84
C GLN A 174 -7.29 6.82 -3.10
N GLY A 175 -8.31 7.28 -2.38
CA GLY A 175 -8.18 8.40 -1.46
C GLY A 175 -7.62 8.00 -0.11
N LYS A 176 -7.45 8.98 0.78
CA LYS A 176 -7.03 8.74 2.16
C LYS A 176 -8.09 7.91 2.89
N GLU A 177 -7.65 7.00 3.76
CA GLU A 177 -8.55 6.20 4.60
C GLU A 177 -9.57 7.07 5.34
N ASN A 178 -10.82 6.63 5.30
CA ASN A 178 -11.96 7.25 6.01
C ASN A 178 -12.14 8.76 5.72
N SER A 179 -11.75 9.20 4.52
CA SER A 179 -11.91 10.59 4.09
C SER A 179 -13.25 10.86 3.37
N GLY A 180 -14.08 9.85 3.18
CA GLY A 180 -15.29 9.94 2.37
C GLY A 180 -14.98 9.97 0.87
N TRP A 181 -13.86 9.42 0.44
CA TRP A 181 -13.44 9.47 -0.97
C TRP A 181 -14.29 8.60 -1.89
N ALA A 182 -14.80 7.46 -1.38
CA ALA A 182 -15.54 6.47 -2.16
C ALA A 182 -17.01 6.86 -2.34
N THR A 183 -17.25 8.12 -2.76
CA THR A 183 -18.59 8.60 -3.08
C THR A 183 -19.15 7.94 -4.34
N ASP A 184 -20.46 7.93 -4.49
CA ASP A 184 -21.12 7.45 -5.71
C ASP A 184 -20.58 8.13 -6.98
N ALA A 185 -20.30 9.43 -6.93
CA ALA A 185 -19.73 10.16 -8.06
C ALA A 185 -18.34 9.65 -8.45
N VAL A 186 -17.48 9.40 -7.47
CA VAL A 186 -16.14 8.83 -7.70
C VAL A 186 -16.25 7.39 -8.22
N LEU A 187 -17.04 6.54 -7.56
CA LEU A 187 -17.17 5.14 -7.94
C LEU A 187 -17.83 4.98 -9.34
N ARG A 188 -18.81 5.83 -9.71
CA ARG A 188 -19.35 5.85 -11.05
C ARG A 188 -18.33 6.27 -12.11
N ARG A 189 -17.50 7.25 -11.79
CA ARG A 189 -16.41 7.68 -12.68
C ARG A 189 -15.39 6.56 -12.89
N LEU A 190 -14.98 5.85 -11.84
CA LEU A 190 -14.08 4.69 -11.93
C LEU A 190 -14.70 3.57 -12.75
N ALA A 191 -15.96 3.22 -12.46
CA ALA A 191 -16.69 2.20 -13.20
C ALA A 191 -16.84 2.57 -14.69
N GLY A 192 -17.10 3.85 -15.00
CA GLY A 192 -17.18 4.34 -16.38
C GLY A 192 -15.87 4.27 -17.17
N ALA A 193 -14.74 4.23 -16.48
CA ALA A 193 -13.43 4.05 -17.10
C ALA A 193 -13.06 2.57 -17.35
N VAL A 194 -13.88 1.63 -16.87
CA VAL A 194 -13.68 0.18 -17.13
C VAL A 194 -14.32 -0.20 -18.46
N PRO A 195 -13.54 -0.63 -19.46
CA PRO A 195 -14.09 -1.00 -20.76
C PRO A 195 -15.12 -2.14 -20.67
N GLY A 196 -16.32 -1.89 -21.18
CA GLY A 196 -17.40 -2.88 -21.24
C GLY A 196 -18.10 -3.16 -19.89
N LEU A 197 -17.89 -2.33 -18.87
CA LEU A 197 -18.72 -2.37 -17.66
C LEU A 197 -19.95 -1.47 -17.84
N ASP A 198 -21.13 -2.06 -17.68
CA ASP A 198 -22.37 -1.30 -17.56
C ASP A 198 -22.47 -0.72 -16.15
N VAL A 199 -22.24 0.60 -16.05
CA VAL A 199 -22.22 1.34 -14.78
C VAL A 199 -23.57 1.31 -14.11
N ASN A 200 -24.67 1.51 -14.86
CA ASN A 200 -26.01 1.55 -14.28
C ASN A 200 -26.40 0.19 -13.71
N ARG A 201 -26.12 -0.87 -14.43
CA ARG A 201 -26.32 -2.25 -13.95
C ARG A 201 -25.49 -2.55 -12.71
N ALA A 202 -24.21 -2.13 -12.66
CA ALA A 202 -23.35 -2.33 -11.49
C ALA A 202 -23.92 -1.58 -10.26
N PHE A 203 -24.35 -0.34 -10.42
CA PHE A 203 -24.93 0.44 -9.32
C PHE A 203 -26.30 -0.06 -8.88
N ALA A 204 -27.12 -0.56 -9.77
CA ALA A 204 -28.39 -1.22 -9.41
C ALA A 204 -28.17 -2.53 -8.64
N ALA A 205 -27.08 -3.26 -8.94
CA ALA A 205 -26.79 -4.55 -8.34
C ALA A 205 -25.98 -4.46 -7.02
N ARG A 206 -25.31 -3.33 -6.73
CA ARG A 206 -24.35 -3.21 -5.61
C ARG A 206 -24.94 -3.53 -4.23
N ASP A 207 -26.22 -3.28 -4.04
CA ASP A 207 -26.93 -3.52 -2.78
C ASP A 207 -27.75 -4.82 -2.78
N SER A 208 -27.59 -5.65 -3.81
CA SER A 208 -28.31 -6.90 -3.96
C SER A 208 -27.89 -7.94 -2.90
N ALA A 209 -28.79 -8.89 -2.65
CA ALA A 209 -28.52 -10.06 -1.80
C ALA A 209 -27.30 -10.87 -2.29
N ALA A 210 -27.10 -10.95 -3.62
CA ALA A 210 -25.96 -11.65 -4.20
C ALA A 210 -24.62 -10.98 -3.85
N VAL A 211 -24.52 -9.65 -3.93
CA VAL A 211 -23.33 -8.89 -3.52
C VAL A 211 -23.09 -9.05 -2.02
N THR A 212 -24.13 -8.93 -1.21
CA THR A 212 -24.04 -9.12 0.25
C THR A 212 -23.55 -10.54 0.59
N ALA A 213 -24.06 -11.56 -0.09
CA ALA A 213 -23.64 -12.95 0.11
C ALA A 213 -22.14 -13.15 -0.26
N GLN A 214 -21.66 -12.51 -1.32
CA GLN A 214 -20.24 -12.57 -1.70
C GLN A 214 -19.31 -11.94 -0.66
N LEU A 215 -19.69 -10.79 -0.10
CA LEU A 215 -18.93 -10.13 0.97
C LEU A 215 -18.95 -10.96 2.26
N ASN A 216 -20.09 -11.52 2.63
CA ASN A 216 -20.20 -12.43 3.77
C ASN A 216 -19.36 -13.69 3.59
N ALA A 217 -19.34 -14.27 2.39
CA ALA A 217 -18.50 -15.42 2.06
C ALA A 217 -17.00 -15.09 2.14
N ALA A 218 -16.59 -13.88 1.76
CA ALA A 218 -15.21 -13.42 1.92
C ALA A 218 -14.82 -13.35 3.41
N ASN A 219 -15.66 -12.75 4.25
CA ASN A 219 -15.45 -12.66 5.70
C ASN A 219 -15.42 -14.04 6.35
N ALA A 220 -16.37 -14.93 6.01
CA ALA A 220 -16.42 -16.29 6.54
C ALA A 220 -15.15 -17.09 6.18
N LEU A 221 -14.67 -16.97 4.94
CA LEU A 221 -13.42 -17.62 4.50
C LEU A 221 -12.21 -17.04 5.23
N ALA A 222 -12.13 -15.72 5.39
CA ALA A 222 -11.05 -15.04 6.11
C ALA A 222 -10.99 -15.56 7.56
N ASN A 223 -12.11 -15.59 8.26
CA ASN A 223 -12.21 -16.10 9.63
C ASN A 223 -11.79 -17.58 9.71
N ALA A 224 -12.28 -18.44 8.82
CA ALA A 224 -11.94 -19.85 8.78
C ALA A 224 -10.45 -20.11 8.48
N LYS A 225 -9.75 -19.15 7.87
CA LYS A 225 -8.32 -19.23 7.54
C LYS A 225 -7.43 -18.39 8.45
N GLY A 226 -7.98 -17.76 9.48
CA GLY A 226 -7.24 -16.92 10.44
C GLY A 226 -6.67 -15.65 9.83
N VAL A 227 -7.29 -15.12 8.76
CA VAL A 227 -6.86 -13.88 8.11
C VAL A 227 -7.29 -12.68 8.96
N GLN A 228 -6.33 -11.89 9.44
CA GLN A 228 -6.57 -10.76 10.34
C GLN A 228 -6.08 -9.42 9.80
N SER A 229 -5.44 -9.41 8.63
CA SER A 229 -4.89 -8.21 8.01
C SER A 229 -4.97 -8.29 6.49
N THR A 230 -4.82 -7.12 5.83
CA THR A 230 -4.76 -7.01 4.37
C THR A 230 -3.51 -6.25 3.92
N PRO A 231 -2.88 -6.64 2.80
CA PRO A 231 -3.22 -7.80 2.01
C PRO A 231 -2.73 -9.11 2.66
N THR A 232 -3.56 -10.16 2.59
CA THR A 232 -3.17 -11.53 2.95
C THR A 232 -3.53 -12.44 1.78
N PHE A 233 -2.71 -13.44 1.51
CA PHE A 233 -2.90 -14.35 0.38
C PHE A 233 -3.01 -15.79 0.85
N LEU A 234 -3.87 -16.57 0.20
CA LEU A 234 -3.84 -18.03 0.30
C LEU A 234 -3.30 -18.60 -1.00
N VAL A 235 -2.29 -19.44 -0.94
CA VAL A 235 -1.62 -20.00 -2.11
C VAL A 235 -1.56 -21.52 -2.03
N GLY A 236 -1.83 -22.20 -3.14
CA GLY A 236 -1.70 -23.66 -3.22
C GLY A 236 -2.39 -24.28 -4.41
N ARG A 237 -2.53 -25.61 -4.36
CA ARG A 237 -3.21 -26.43 -5.38
C ARG A 237 -4.44 -27.09 -4.78
N GLY A 238 -5.51 -27.22 -5.56
CA GLY A 238 -6.76 -27.83 -5.10
C GLY A 238 -7.33 -27.13 -3.86
N SER A 239 -7.56 -27.90 -2.80
CA SER A 239 -8.04 -27.42 -1.49
C SER A 239 -6.91 -27.06 -0.49
N SER A 240 -5.65 -27.46 -0.80
CA SER A 240 -4.51 -27.24 0.07
C SER A 240 -3.95 -25.83 -0.13
N LEU A 241 -4.51 -24.84 0.59
CA LEU A 241 -4.09 -23.44 0.54
C LEU A 241 -3.43 -23.05 1.85
N LYS A 242 -2.26 -22.40 1.76
CA LYS A 242 -1.50 -21.85 2.90
C LYS A 242 -1.58 -20.33 2.89
N ALA A 243 -1.78 -19.74 4.06
CA ALA A 243 -1.77 -18.30 4.23
C ALA A 243 -0.33 -17.77 4.20
N VAL A 244 -0.13 -16.68 3.48
CA VAL A 244 1.12 -15.94 3.39
C VAL A 244 0.83 -14.44 3.30
N ASP A 245 1.77 -13.62 3.75
CA ASP A 245 1.75 -12.18 3.55
C ASP A 245 2.26 -11.79 2.14
N ALA A 246 2.27 -10.50 1.86
CA ALA A 246 2.74 -9.96 0.58
C ALA A 246 4.22 -10.28 0.29
N ALA A 247 5.06 -10.30 1.32
CA ALA A 247 6.49 -10.59 1.16
C ALA A 247 6.75 -12.08 0.84
N GLY A 248 5.98 -12.97 1.45
CA GLY A 248 6.08 -14.43 1.23
C GLY A 248 5.44 -14.93 -0.05
N LEU A 249 4.54 -14.15 -0.67
CA LEU A 249 3.76 -14.59 -1.83
C LEU A 249 4.60 -15.04 -3.03
N PRO A 250 5.66 -14.34 -3.47
CA PRO A 250 6.47 -14.78 -4.62
C PRO A 250 7.12 -16.16 -4.40
N ALA A 251 7.67 -16.40 -3.21
CA ALA A 251 8.27 -17.69 -2.86
C ALA A 251 7.23 -18.81 -2.80
N ALA A 252 6.05 -18.53 -2.23
CA ALA A 252 4.96 -19.48 -2.14
C ALA A 252 4.40 -19.87 -3.53
N ILE A 253 4.25 -18.91 -4.44
CA ILE A 253 3.84 -19.17 -5.81
C ILE A 253 4.89 -20.03 -6.53
N LYS A 254 6.17 -19.65 -6.44
CA LYS A 254 7.27 -20.43 -7.06
C LYS A 254 7.27 -21.88 -6.57
N ALA A 255 7.12 -22.10 -5.27
CA ALA A 255 7.03 -23.44 -4.69
C ALA A 255 5.79 -24.21 -5.15
N ALA A 256 4.63 -23.53 -5.26
CA ALA A 256 3.38 -24.15 -5.71
C ALA A 256 3.38 -24.47 -7.21
N VAL A 257 4.01 -23.64 -8.05
CA VAL A 257 4.12 -23.87 -9.49
C VAL A 257 5.06 -25.04 -9.77
N GLY A 258 6.12 -25.19 -9.00
CA GLY A 258 7.17 -26.17 -9.22
C GLY A 258 8.16 -25.75 -10.32
N PRO A 259 9.14 -26.58 -10.61
CA PRO A 259 10.12 -26.34 -11.66
C PRO A 259 9.53 -26.39 -13.06
#